data_126b44a9e46b3073518a81430048bd49
#
_entry.id   126b44a9e46b3073518a81430048bd49
#
_cell.length_a   1.000
_cell.length_b   1.000
_cell.length_c   1.000
_cell.angle_alpha   90.00
_cell.angle_beta   90.00
_cell.angle_gamma   90.00
#
_symmetry.space_group_name_H-M   'P 1'
#
loop_
_entity.id
_entity.type
_entity.pdbx_description
1 polymer ?
#
loop_
_entity_poly.entity_id
_entity_poly.type
_entity_poly.pdbx_seq_one_letter_code
_entity_poly.pdbx_strand_id
1 'polypeptide(L)'
;MKYKHIVFDIDGTLIDTEYAVINSLIKTITEITGRTPQYESLKFALGITGRNALELLKIPDIEDALKRWDRNMKLLQHTIQPFQGIKECLQSLLSRSYILGIVTSKTYQEYYSDFEPLGLADYFSTIVCADDTDEHKPQAAPLVAYLAKAHVSPENALYIGDSIYDIQCANNAGVDSGLVLWSNNVSNPIRADYYFKTPNDISKIL
;
A
#
# COMPACT_ATOMS: atom_id res chain seq x y z
N MET A 1 23.83 4.55 10.75
CA MET A 1 22.41 4.61 10.38
C MET A 1 21.66 3.61 11.24
N LYS A 2 20.48 3.96 11.77
CA LYS A 2 19.67 3.03 12.56
C LYS A 2 19.08 1.93 11.66
N TYR A 3 18.54 2.31 10.51
CA TYR A 3 17.95 1.38 9.55
C TYR A 3 18.88 1.14 8.36
N LYS A 4 18.78 -0.06 7.80
CA LYS A 4 19.41 -0.45 6.53
C LYS A 4 18.37 -0.58 5.42
N HIS A 5 17.17 -1.05 5.76
CA HIS A 5 16.05 -1.24 4.84
C HIS A 5 14.94 -0.22 5.12
N ILE A 6 14.47 0.44 4.06
CA ILE A 6 13.27 1.26 4.08
C ILE A 6 12.24 0.57 3.20
N VAL A 7 11.18 0.11 3.85
CA VAL A 7 10.13 -0.69 3.22
C VAL A 7 8.88 0.17 3.09
N PHE A 8 8.26 0.16 1.92
CA PHE A 8 7.12 1.01 1.61
C PHE A 8 5.88 0.18 1.30
N ASP A 9 4.72 0.66 1.71
CA ASP A 9 3.47 0.34 1.04
C ASP A 9 3.39 1.09 -0.30
N ILE A 10 2.44 0.71 -1.16
CA ILE A 10 2.23 1.30 -2.49
C ILE A 10 1.10 2.34 -2.48
N ASP A 11 -0.14 1.86 -2.23
CA ASP A 11 -1.35 2.68 -2.39
C ASP A 11 -1.47 3.72 -1.28
N GLY A 12 -1.66 5.00 -1.62
CA GLY A 12 -1.68 6.08 -0.62
C GLY A 12 -0.30 6.47 -0.07
N THR A 13 0.74 5.68 -0.36
CA THR A 13 2.11 5.92 0.11
C THR A 13 3.04 6.37 -1.02
N LEU A 14 3.23 5.54 -2.04
CA LEU A 14 4.06 5.86 -3.21
C LEU A 14 3.24 6.47 -4.35
N ILE A 15 2.02 5.99 -4.53
CA ILE A 15 1.11 6.40 -5.61
C ILE A 15 -0.28 6.75 -5.08
N ASP A 16 -0.92 7.73 -5.72
CA ASP A 16 -2.31 8.10 -5.45
C ASP A 16 -3.24 7.21 -6.25
N THR A 17 -3.91 6.29 -5.55
CA THR A 17 -4.88 5.36 -6.13
C THR A 17 -6.29 5.55 -5.56
N GLU A 18 -6.50 6.46 -4.61
CA GLU A 18 -7.79 6.61 -3.91
C GLU A 18 -8.95 6.77 -4.90
N TYR A 19 -8.81 7.71 -5.85
CA TYR A 19 -9.85 7.96 -6.84
C TYR A 19 -10.18 6.71 -7.67
N ALA A 20 -9.16 6.03 -8.18
CA ALA A 20 -9.32 4.85 -9.03
C ALA A 20 -9.95 3.69 -8.26
N VAL A 21 -9.44 3.38 -7.06
CA VAL A 21 -9.91 2.28 -6.20
C VAL A 21 -11.37 2.51 -5.81
N ILE A 22 -11.72 3.67 -5.27
CA ILE A 22 -13.08 3.91 -4.76
C ILE A 22 -14.10 3.98 -5.91
N ASN A 23 -13.80 4.69 -7.00
CA ASN A 23 -14.77 4.81 -8.10
C ASN A 23 -14.95 3.50 -8.89
N SER A 24 -13.90 2.70 -9.06
CA SER A 24 -14.03 1.37 -9.65
C SER A 24 -14.84 0.42 -8.77
N LEU A 25 -14.66 0.49 -7.43
CA LEU A 25 -15.44 -0.28 -6.47
C LEU A 25 -16.91 0.15 -6.46
N ILE A 26 -17.22 1.47 -6.45
CA ILE A 26 -18.58 2.00 -6.59
C ILE A 26 -19.25 1.41 -7.84
N LYS A 27 -18.57 1.48 -8.98
CA LYS A 27 -19.09 0.95 -10.22
C LYS A 27 -19.36 -0.55 -10.14
N THR A 28 -18.41 -1.30 -9.58
CA THR A 28 -18.52 -2.76 -9.40
C THR A 28 -19.71 -3.14 -8.53
N ILE A 29 -19.88 -2.49 -7.38
CA ILE A 29 -21.00 -2.73 -6.48
C ILE A 29 -22.33 -2.37 -7.16
N THR A 30 -22.36 -1.26 -7.89
CA THR A 30 -23.55 -0.82 -8.63
C THR A 30 -23.95 -1.84 -9.71
N GLU A 31 -22.99 -2.39 -10.45
CA GLU A 31 -23.23 -3.44 -11.45
C GLU A 31 -23.78 -4.74 -10.84
N ILE A 32 -23.32 -5.09 -9.63
CA ILE A 32 -23.73 -6.34 -8.94
C ILE A 32 -25.08 -6.19 -8.24
N THR A 33 -25.29 -5.05 -7.55
CA THR A 33 -26.40 -4.90 -6.60
C THR A 33 -27.51 -3.99 -7.11
N GLY A 34 -27.28 -3.22 -8.17
CA GLY A 34 -28.17 -2.15 -8.64
C GLY A 34 -28.22 -0.93 -7.70
N ARG A 35 -27.39 -0.87 -6.66
CA ARG A 35 -27.33 0.24 -5.70
C ARG A 35 -25.97 0.91 -5.73
N THR A 36 -25.94 2.23 -5.80
CA THR A 36 -24.71 3.02 -5.78
C THR A 36 -24.33 3.39 -4.35
N PRO A 37 -23.21 2.86 -3.81
CA PRO A 37 -22.76 3.22 -2.47
C PRO A 37 -22.19 4.64 -2.42
N GLN A 38 -22.13 5.21 -1.22
CA GLN A 38 -21.48 6.51 -1.00
C GLN A 38 -19.95 6.34 -1.00
N TYR A 39 -19.24 7.29 -1.60
CA TYR A 39 -17.78 7.31 -1.70
C TYR A 39 -17.10 7.11 -0.34
N GLU A 40 -17.46 7.90 0.66
CA GLU A 40 -16.87 7.86 2.00
C GLU A 40 -17.09 6.51 2.72
N SER A 41 -18.19 5.81 2.42
CA SER A 41 -18.46 4.49 3.02
C SER A 41 -17.54 3.38 2.53
N LEU A 42 -16.80 3.61 1.46
CA LEU A 42 -15.88 2.63 0.85
C LEU A 42 -14.41 2.89 1.17
N LYS A 43 -14.08 3.98 1.86
CA LYS A 43 -12.68 4.31 2.19
C LYS A 43 -11.98 3.25 3.04
N PHE A 44 -12.72 2.41 3.77
CA PHE A 44 -12.15 1.27 4.50
C PHE A 44 -11.45 0.26 3.58
N ALA A 45 -11.79 0.24 2.29
CA ALA A 45 -11.17 -0.66 1.31
C ALA A 45 -9.73 -0.26 0.95
N LEU A 46 -9.33 0.97 1.29
CA LEU A 46 -7.96 1.44 1.06
C LEU A 46 -7.01 0.78 2.07
N GLY A 47 -5.94 0.18 1.59
CA GLY A 47 -4.90 -0.46 2.42
C GLY A 47 -5.13 -1.94 2.76
N ILE A 48 -6.29 -2.53 2.36
CA ILE A 48 -6.56 -3.97 2.50
C ILE A 48 -6.66 -4.65 1.12
N THR A 49 -6.64 -5.99 1.10
CA THR A 49 -6.80 -6.74 -0.16
C THR A 49 -8.20 -6.56 -0.74
N GLY A 50 -8.33 -6.60 -2.07
CA GLY A 50 -9.62 -6.51 -2.74
C GLY A 50 -10.59 -7.60 -2.29
N ARG A 51 -10.10 -8.82 -2.03
CA ARG A 51 -10.90 -9.92 -1.47
C ARG A 51 -11.50 -9.55 -0.12
N ASN A 52 -10.69 -9.08 0.82
CA ASN A 52 -11.14 -8.69 2.15
C ASN A 52 -12.17 -7.55 2.09
N ALA A 53 -11.96 -6.58 1.19
CA ALA A 53 -12.92 -5.49 0.98
C ALA A 53 -14.30 -6.01 0.52
N LEU A 54 -14.33 -6.93 -0.45
CA LEU A 54 -15.59 -7.51 -0.95
C LEU A 54 -16.27 -8.43 0.07
N GLU A 55 -15.49 -9.16 0.89
CA GLU A 55 -16.00 -9.98 1.99
C GLU A 55 -16.67 -9.11 3.05
N LEU A 56 -16.04 -7.99 3.45
CA LEU A 56 -16.64 -7.03 4.39
C LEU A 56 -17.92 -6.41 3.85
N LEU A 57 -18.00 -6.20 2.54
CA LEU A 57 -19.22 -5.75 1.85
C LEU A 57 -20.26 -6.84 1.67
N LYS A 58 -19.95 -8.10 2.06
CA LYS A 58 -20.82 -9.27 1.93
C LYS A 58 -21.29 -9.51 0.50
N ILE A 59 -20.41 -9.31 -0.46
CA ILE A 59 -20.69 -9.60 -1.87
C ILE A 59 -20.77 -11.13 -2.05
N PRO A 60 -21.84 -11.66 -2.66
CA PRO A 60 -22.08 -13.11 -2.66
C PRO A 60 -21.11 -13.92 -3.54
N ASP A 61 -20.64 -13.36 -4.65
CA ASP A 61 -19.69 -14.00 -5.57
C ASP A 61 -18.43 -13.16 -5.65
N ILE A 62 -17.47 -13.47 -4.77
CA ILE A 62 -16.20 -12.73 -4.65
C ILE A 62 -15.36 -12.85 -5.94
N GLU A 63 -15.34 -14.03 -6.58
CA GLU A 63 -14.52 -14.26 -7.77
C GLU A 63 -15.01 -13.46 -8.98
N ASP A 64 -16.32 -13.41 -9.20
CA ASP A 64 -16.91 -12.57 -10.26
C ASP A 64 -16.73 -11.08 -9.93
N ALA A 65 -16.92 -10.70 -8.67
CA ALA A 65 -16.74 -9.32 -8.23
C ALA A 65 -15.29 -8.82 -8.41
N LEU A 66 -14.29 -9.63 -8.07
CA LEU A 66 -12.87 -9.30 -8.31
C LEU A 66 -12.58 -9.07 -9.79
N LYS A 67 -13.09 -9.95 -10.68
CA LYS A 67 -12.94 -9.80 -12.13
C LYS A 67 -13.59 -8.52 -12.66
N ARG A 68 -14.78 -8.15 -12.13
CA ARG A 68 -15.47 -6.90 -12.49
C ARG A 68 -14.69 -5.69 -11.98
N TRP A 69 -14.20 -5.78 -10.75
CA TRP A 69 -13.44 -4.69 -10.14
C TRP A 69 -12.13 -4.44 -10.90
N ASP A 70 -11.35 -5.48 -11.22
CA ASP A 70 -10.15 -5.37 -12.08
C ASP A 70 -10.47 -4.71 -13.43
N ARG A 71 -11.55 -5.15 -14.10
CA ARG A 71 -11.99 -4.52 -15.35
C ARG A 71 -12.34 -3.03 -15.17
N ASN A 72 -13.05 -2.69 -14.09
CA ASN A 72 -13.43 -1.30 -13.80
C ASN A 72 -12.21 -0.46 -13.38
N MET A 73 -11.24 -1.05 -12.66
CA MET A 73 -9.99 -0.42 -12.27
C MET A 73 -9.16 -0.03 -13.50
N LYS A 74 -9.05 -0.91 -14.50
CA LYS A 74 -8.36 -0.64 -15.79
C LYS A 74 -8.88 0.60 -16.51
N LEU A 75 -10.16 0.93 -16.38
CA LEU A 75 -10.72 2.14 -16.99
C LEU A 75 -10.22 3.43 -16.32
N LEU A 76 -9.75 3.33 -15.08
CA LEU A 76 -9.30 4.46 -14.27
C LEU A 76 -7.78 4.49 -14.03
N GLN A 77 -7.02 3.54 -14.58
CA GLN A 77 -5.56 3.48 -14.43
C GLN A 77 -4.86 4.78 -14.80
N HIS A 78 -5.36 5.49 -15.81
CA HIS A 78 -4.80 6.77 -16.25
C HIS A 78 -4.84 7.87 -15.19
N THR A 79 -5.60 7.69 -14.10
CA THR A 79 -5.67 8.62 -12.97
C THR A 79 -4.65 8.32 -11.89
N ILE A 80 -4.01 7.15 -11.92
CA ILE A 80 -3.01 6.73 -10.94
C ILE A 80 -1.69 7.43 -11.26
N GLN A 81 -1.13 8.12 -10.26
CA GLN A 81 0.12 8.86 -10.40
C GLN A 81 0.99 8.72 -9.13
N PRO A 82 2.32 8.75 -9.25
CA PRO A 82 3.18 8.91 -8.09
C PRO A 82 2.87 10.21 -7.34
N PHE A 83 2.91 10.18 -6.01
CA PHE A 83 2.86 11.42 -5.24
C PHE A 83 4.07 12.31 -5.57
N GLN A 84 3.84 13.63 -5.57
CA GLN A 84 4.88 14.59 -5.87
C GLN A 84 6.07 14.46 -4.90
N GLY A 85 7.29 14.32 -5.43
CA GLY A 85 8.51 14.20 -4.66
C GLY A 85 8.90 12.75 -4.27
N ILE A 86 8.09 11.75 -4.61
CA ILE A 86 8.41 10.33 -4.35
C ILE A 86 9.67 9.91 -5.08
N LYS A 87 9.79 10.21 -6.38
CA LYS A 87 10.94 9.80 -7.17
C LYS A 87 12.25 10.37 -6.62
N GLU A 88 12.24 11.65 -6.28
CA GLU A 88 13.38 12.34 -5.68
C GLU A 88 13.74 11.76 -4.30
N CYS A 89 12.73 11.42 -3.50
CA CYS A 89 12.92 10.76 -2.21
C CYS A 89 13.61 9.40 -2.37
N LEU A 90 13.10 8.54 -3.25
CA LEU A 90 13.68 7.21 -3.52
C LEU A 90 15.13 7.32 -4.02
N GLN A 91 15.41 8.23 -4.94
CA GLN A 91 16.78 8.50 -5.42
C GLN A 91 17.69 8.96 -4.29
N SER A 92 17.23 9.86 -3.43
CA SER A 92 17.99 10.34 -2.28
C SER A 92 18.32 9.20 -1.30
N LEU A 93 17.35 8.33 -0.99
CA LEU A 93 17.57 7.18 -0.11
C LEU A 93 18.60 6.20 -0.69
N LEU A 94 18.51 5.87 -1.99
CA LEU A 94 19.46 5.00 -2.66
C LEU A 94 20.88 5.60 -2.68
N SER A 95 21.02 6.92 -2.95
CA SER A 95 22.31 7.60 -2.93
C SER A 95 23.00 7.55 -1.56
N ARG A 96 22.22 7.38 -0.50
CA ARG A 96 22.67 7.21 0.89
C ARG A 96 22.80 5.75 1.30
N SER A 97 22.79 4.81 0.33
CA SER A 97 22.98 3.37 0.52
C SER A 97 21.88 2.66 1.34
N TYR A 98 20.67 3.22 1.43
CA TYR A 98 19.52 2.48 1.91
C TYR A 98 19.09 1.43 0.86
N ILE A 99 18.62 0.30 1.34
CA ILE A 99 17.99 -0.75 0.52
C ILE A 99 16.49 -0.53 0.58
N LEU A 100 15.84 -0.41 -0.58
CA LEU A 100 14.41 -0.14 -0.64
C LEU A 100 13.63 -1.43 -0.94
N GLY A 101 12.48 -1.57 -0.28
CA GLY A 101 11.58 -2.69 -0.47
C GLY A 101 10.12 -2.29 -0.48
N ILE A 102 9.28 -3.22 -0.90
CA ILE A 102 7.82 -3.07 -0.94
C ILE A 102 7.15 -4.19 -0.15
N VAL A 103 6.14 -3.81 0.64
CA VAL A 103 5.15 -4.72 1.22
C VAL A 103 3.77 -4.12 0.98
N THR A 104 2.95 -4.76 0.16
CA THR A 104 1.67 -4.21 -0.31
C THR A 104 0.52 -5.21 -0.19
N SER A 105 -0.72 -4.70 -0.08
CA SER A 105 -1.95 -5.49 -0.19
C SER A 105 -2.37 -5.78 -1.64
N LYS A 106 -1.65 -5.23 -2.64
CA LYS A 106 -1.84 -5.59 -4.04
C LYS A 106 -1.40 -7.03 -4.29
N THR A 107 -2.11 -7.72 -5.17
CA THR A 107 -1.65 -8.92 -5.84
C THR A 107 -0.51 -8.60 -6.82
N TYR A 108 0.26 -9.60 -7.25
CA TYR A 108 1.24 -9.39 -8.32
C TYR A 108 0.61 -8.87 -9.61
N GLN A 109 -0.61 -9.34 -9.94
CA GLN A 109 -1.34 -8.84 -11.10
C GLN A 109 -1.58 -7.34 -11.01
N GLU A 110 -2.06 -6.85 -9.85
CA GLU A 110 -2.30 -5.42 -9.60
C GLU A 110 -0.99 -4.62 -9.53
N TYR A 111 0.07 -5.20 -8.98
CA TYR A 111 1.40 -4.59 -8.99
C TYR A 111 1.88 -4.33 -10.42
N TYR A 112 1.81 -5.34 -11.29
CA TYR A 112 2.25 -5.21 -12.68
C TYR A 112 1.34 -4.30 -13.52
N SER A 113 0.04 -4.24 -13.20
CA SER A 113 -0.88 -3.38 -13.94
C SER A 113 -0.81 -1.92 -13.51
N ASP A 114 -0.71 -1.64 -12.22
CA ASP A 114 -0.94 -0.30 -11.66
C ASP A 114 0.34 0.42 -11.25
N PHE A 115 1.37 -0.31 -10.79
CA PHE A 115 2.58 0.28 -10.22
C PHE A 115 3.78 0.23 -11.19
N GLU A 116 4.07 -0.92 -11.78
CA GLU A 116 5.23 -1.09 -12.66
C GLU A 116 5.27 -0.09 -13.83
N PRO A 117 4.13 0.22 -14.51
CA PRO A 117 4.12 1.18 -15.62
C PRO A 117 4.52 2.61 -15.23
N LEU A 118 4.52 2.94 -13.94
CA LEU A 118 4.89 4.26 -13.44
C LEU A 118 6.42 4.47 -13.34
N GLY A 119 7.21 3.44 -13.64
CA GLY A 119 8.68 3.50 -13.69
C GLY A 119 9.33 3.68 -12.34
N LEU A 120 8.69 3.19 -11.27
CA LEU A 120 9.24 3.20 -9.91
C LEU A 120 9.78 1.83 -9.48
N ALA A 121 9.47 0.76 -10.20
CA ALA A 121 9.79 -0.62 -9.80
C ALA A 121 11.30 -0.85 -9.60
N ASP A 122 12.13 -0.27 -10.45
CA ASP A 122 13.60 -0.44 -10.43
C ASP A 122 14.29 0.11 -9.17
N TYR A 123 13.59 0.91 -8.37
CA TYR A 123 14.14 1.40 -7.09
C TYR A 123 14.14 0.32 -5.99
N PHE A 124 13.37 -0.76 -6.14
CA PHE A 124 13.09 -1.72 -5.08
C PHE A 124 13.73 -3.07 -5.34
N SER A 125 14.51 -3.56 -4.38
CA SER A 125 15.24 -4.84 -4.48
C SER A 125 14.41 -6.05 -4.05
N THR A 126 13.42 -5.86 -3.19
CA THR A 126 12.59 -6.93 -2.63
C THR A 126 11.15 -6.46 -2.56
N ILE A 127 10.25 -7.28 -3.10
CA ILE A 127 8.81 -6.99 -3.19
C ILE A 127 8.06 -8.17 -2.57
N VAL A 128 7.07 -7.84 -1.73
CA VAL A 128 6.10 -8.78 -1.16
C VAL A 128 4.70 -8.26 -1.49
N CYS A 129 3.95 -9.05 -2.23
CA CYS A 129 2.56 -8.82 -2.60
C CYS A 129 1.61 -9.68 -1.77
N ALA A 130 0.31 -9.46 -1.92
CA ALA A 130 -0.70 -10.25 -1.22
C ALA A 130 -0.59 -11.76 -1.51
N ASP A 131 -0.13 -12.13 -2.71
CA ASP A 131 0.05 -13.54 -3.10
C ASP A 131 1.17 -14.27 -2.34
N ASP A 132 2.07 -13.54 -1.67
CA ASP A 132 3.22 -14.14 -0.97
C ASP A 132 2.85 -14.70 0.41
N THR A 133 1.67 -14.37 0.97
CA THR A 133 1.26 -14.78 2.32
C THR A 133 -0.22 -15.09 2.43
N ASP A 134 -0.57 -16.07 3.27
CA ASP A 134 -1.98 -16.42 3.54
C ASP A 134 -2.67 -15.38 4.44
N GLU A 135 -1.92 -14.72 5.32
CA GLU A 135 -2.40 -13.63 6.16
C GLU A 135 -1.91 -12.29 5.61
N HIS A 136 -2.77 -11.27 5.69
CA HIS A 136 -2.51 -9.95 5.13
C HIS A 136 -2.49 -8.87 6.22
N LYS A 137 -2.08 -7.64 5.87
CA LYS A 137 -2.18 -6.49 6.77
C LYS A 137 -3.59 -6.42 7.38
N PRO A 138 -3.74 -6.21 8.68
CA PRO A 138 -2.75 -5.75 9.67
C PRO A 138 -1.89 -6.85 10.32
N GLN A 139 -2.00 -8.12 9.90
CA GLN A 139 -1.16 -9.20 10.45
C GLN A 139 0.31 -8.99 10.07
N ALA A 140 1.22 -9.60 10.88
CA ALA A 140 2.67 -9.48 10.68
C ALA A 140 3.19 -10.19 9.42
N ALA A 141 2.46 -11.19 8.92
CA ALA A 141 2.93 -12.15 7.92
C ALA A 141 3.58 -11.49 6.68
N PRO A 142 3.00 -10.44 6.04
CA PRO A 142 3.62 -9.82 4.87
C PRO A 142 4.98 -9.21 5.17
N LEU A 143 5.11 -8.54 6.32
CA LEU A 143 6.37 -7.91 6.70
C LEU A 143 7.41 -8.92 7.18
N VAL A 144 6.99 -9.99 7.87
CA VAL A 144 7.86 -11.13 8.22
C VAL A 144 8.38 -11.83 6.97
N ALA A 145 7.53 -12.01 5.94
CA ALA A 145 7.96 -12.56 4.65
C ALA A 145 9.01 -11.66 3.98
N TYR A 146 8.83 -10.33 4.03
CA TYR A 146 9.82 -9.39 3.54
C TYR A 146 11.15 -9.52 4.28
N LEU A 147 11.14 -9.54 5.62
CA LEU A 147 12.35 -9.64 6.45
C LEU A 147 13.13 -10.93 6.14
N ALA A 148 12.42 -12.05 5.98
CA ALA A 148 13.02 -13.33 5.61
C ALA A 148 13.62 -13.29 4.20
N LYS A 149 12.89 -12.76 3.21
CA LYS A 149 13.31 -12.67 1.80
C LYS A 149 14.51 -11.73 1.62
N ALA A 150 14.55 -10.65 2.40
CA ALA A 150 15.62 -9.65 2.36
C ALA A 150 16.80 -9.98 3.29
N HIS A 151 16.71 -11.05 4.10
CA HIS A 151 17.70 -11.43 5.12
C HIS A 151 18.05 -10.26 6.06
N VAL A 152 17.03 -9.57 6.55
CA VAL A 152 17.18 -8.42 7.46
C VAL A 152 16.41 -8.64 8.75
N SER A 153 16.97 -8.20 9.89
CA SER A 153 16.29 -8.24 11.17
C SER A 153 15.35 -7.03 11.36
N PRO A 154 14.28 -7.18 12.15
CA PRO A 154 13.25 -6.15 12.32
C PRO A 154 13.81 -4.77 12.71
N GLU A 155 14.77 -4.72 13.63
CA GLU A 155 15.39 -3.49 14.15
C GLU A 155 16.18 -2.71 13.09
N ASN A 156 16.51 -3.33 11.96
CA ASN A 156 17.24 -2.73 10.85
C ASN A 156 16.31 -2.29 9.69
N ALA A 157 15.01 -2.43 9.87
CA ALA A 157 13.99 -2.05 8.90
C ALA A 157 13.07 -0.95 9.47
N LEU A 158 12.58 -0.09 8.58
CA LEU A 158 11.50 0.87 8.84
C LEU A 158 10.41 0.61 7.80
N TYR A 159 9.18 0.38 8.23
CA TYR A 159 8.04 0.22 7.34
C TYR A 159 7.22 1.51 7.26
N ILE A 160 7.01 2.03 6.05
CA ILE A 160 6.34 3.30 5.79
C ILE A 160 5.05 3.05 5.01
N GLY A 161 3.93 3.49 5.56
CA GLY A 161 2.61 3.38 4.97
C GLY A 161 1.69 4.53 5.35
N ASP A 162 0.48 4.56 4.80
CA ASP A 162 -0.50 5.63 5.00
C ASP A 162 -1.69 5.23 5.88
N SER A 163 -1.83 3.96 6.21
CA SER A 163 -3.01 3.39 6.84
C SER A 163 -2.73 2.84 8.25
N ILE A 164 -3.81 2.67 9.03
CA ILE A 164 -3.74 1.97 10.32
C ILE A 164 -3.27 0.50 10.14
N TYR A 165 -3.60 -0.11 9.00
CA TYR A 165 -3.22 -1.49 8.71
C TYR A 165 -1.71 -1.66 8.54
N ASP A 166 -1.03 -0.66 7.96
CA ASP A 166 0.44 -0.62 7.84
C ASP A 166 1.11 -0.51 9.20
N ILE A 167 0.64 0.43 10.01
CA ILE A 167 1.21 0.66 11.33
C ILE A 167 1.01 -0.55 12.25
N GLN A 168 -0.16 -1.17 12.20
CA GLN A 168 -0.41 -2.40 12.96
C GLN A 168 0.44 -3.57 12.44
N CYS A 169 0.61 -3.71 11.13
CA CYS A 169 1.47 -4.73 10.54
C CYS A 169 2.93 -4.56 10.99
N ALA A 170 3.46 -3.33 10.98
CA ALA A 170 4.79 -3.01 11.50
C ALA A 170 4.94 -3.39 12.96
N ASN A 171 4.02 -2.94 13.82
CA ASN A 171 4.03 -3.25 15.25
C ASN A 171 3.97 -4.75 15.53
N ASN A 172 3.11 -5.48 14.80
CA ASN A 172 2.96 -6.92 14.96
C ASN A 172 4.23 -7.69 14.50
N ALA A 173 4.98 -7.14 13.56
CA ALA A 173 6.25 -7.70 13.07
C ALA A 173 7.47 -7.25 13.87
N GLY A 174 7.31 -6.36 14.87
CA GLY A 174 8.41 -5.77 15.63
C GLY A 174 9.29 -4.82 14.84
N VAL A 175 8.75 -4.21 13.79
CA VAL A 175 9.42 -3.23 12.92
C VAL A 175 8.96 -1.84 13.28
N ASP A 176 9.87 -0.87 13.31
CA ASP A 176 9.50 0.53 13.49
C ASP A 176 8.63 1.03 12.32
N SER A 177 7.67 1.90 12.65
CA SER A 177 6.62 2.35 11.75
C SER A 177 6.74 3.82 11.37
N GLY A 178 6.49 4.14 10.11
CA GLY A 178 6.40 5.49 9.59
C GLY A 178 5.05 5.77 8.95
N LEU A 179 4.31 6.76 9.45
CA LEU A 179 3.03 7.17 8.88
C LEU A 179 3.23 8.36 7.95
N VAL A 180 2.78 8.21 6.70
CA VAL A 180 2.72 9.33 5.76
C VAL A 180 1.40 10.09 5.93
N LEU A 181 1.46 11.41 5.77
CA LEU A 181 0.34 12.32 6.02
C LEU A 181 -0.10 13.09 4.76
N TRP A 182 0.37 12.70 3.59
CA TRP A 182 -0.02 13.32 2.32
C TRP A 182 -1.18 12.62 1.62
N SER A 183 -1.53 11.40 2.04
CA SER A 183 -2.77 10.76 1.62
C SER A 183 -3.96 11.30 2.42
N ASN A 184 -5.16 11.28 1.83
CA ASN A 184 -6.38 11.75 2.48
C ASN A 184 -6.98 10.74 3.49
N ASN A 185 -6.27 9.64 3.78
CA ASN A 185 -6.79 8.50 4.54
C ASN A 185 -6.68 8.63 6.07
N VAL A 186 -5.98 9.64 6.58
CA VAL A 186 -5.72 9.77 8.01
C VAL A 186 -6.90 10.45 8.72
N SER A 187 -7.93 9.68 9.06
CA SER A 187 -9.14 10.18 9.75
C SER A 187 -9.10 10.09 11.28
N ASN A 188 -8.15 9.36 11.87
CA ASN A 188 -7.99 9.20 13.33
C ASN A 188 -6.51 9.30 13.71
N PRO A 189 -6.17 9.70 14.97
CA PRO A 189 -4.79 9.73 15.44
C PRO A 189 -4.22 8.29 15.48
N ILE A 190 -3.44 7.93 14.44
CA ILE A 190 -2.71 6.68 14.36
C ILE A 190 -1.35 6.91 15.03
N ARG A 191 -1.01 6.08 16.02
CA ARG A 191 0.27 6.17 16.71
C ARG A 191 1.32 5.39 15.93
N ALA A 192 2.28 6.11 15.35
CA ALA A 192 3.46 5.57 14.66
C ALA A 192 4.75 6.10 15.33
N ASP A 193 5.89 5.48 15.03
CA ASP A 193 7.20 5.93 15.54
C ASP A 193 7.67 7.19 14.82
N TYR A 194 7.33 7.33 13.53
CA TYR A 194 7.65 8.49 12.70
C TYR A 194 6.41 9.00 11.97
N TYR A 195 6.41 10.32 11.67
CA TYR A 195 5.37 10.98 10.88
C TYR A 195 6.02 11.82 9.79
N PHE A 196 5.59 11.61 8.54
CA PHE A 196 6.12 12.29 7.36
C PHE A 196 5.02 13.09 6.67
N LYS A 197 5.18 14.42 6.61
CA LYS A 197 4.21 15.32 5.95
C LYS A 197 4.43 15.39 4.45
N THR A 198 5.65 15.16 3.99
CA THR A 198 6.05 15.14 2.59
C THR A 198 7.06 14.02 2.35
N PRO A 199 7.19 13.49 1.12
CA PRO A 199 8.21 12.51 0.79
C PRO A 199 9.65 12.96 1.16
N ASN A 200 9.94 14.26 1.05
CA ASN A 200 11.23 14.81 1.40
C ASN A 200 11.56 14.72 2.91
N ASP A 201 10.55 14.62 3.77
CA ASP A 201 10.78 14.47 5.21
C ASP A 201 11.39 13.11 5.55
N ILE A 202 11.10 12.06 4.76
CA ILE A 202 11.72 10.74 4.91
C ILE A 202 13.24 10.86 4.77
N SER A 203 13.71 11.50 3.71
CA SER A 203 15.15 11.66 3.46
C SER A 203 15.85 12.61 4.42
N LYS A 204 15.13 13.48 5.14
CA LYS A 204 15.72 14.37 6.14
C LYS A 204 15.84 13.73 7.52
N ILE A 205 14.91 12.83 7.86
CA ILE A 205 14.84 12.20 9.18
C ILE A 205 15.76 10.98 9.26
N LEU A 206 15.93 10.27 8.15
CA LEU A 206 16.82 9.12 8.00
C LEU A 206 18.20 9.53 7.56
#